data_7046d0a04fcefc0e2b768e94f866bc6c
#
_entry.id   7046d0a04fcefc0e2b768e94f866bc6c
#
_cell.length_a   1.000
_cell.length_b   1.000
_cell.length_c   1.000
_cell.angle_alpha   90.00
_cell.angle_beta   90.00
_cell.angle_gamma   90.00
#
_symmetry.space_group_name_H-M   'P 1'
#
loop_
_entity.id
_entity.type
_entity.pdbx_description
1 polymer ?
#
loop_
_entity_poly.entity_id
_entity_poly.type
_entity_poly.pdbx_seq_one_letter_code
_entity_poly.pdbx_strand_id
1 'polypeptide(L)'
;MVNLIEIGKSGIKVPFLGMGTWAIGGGSWWGDNDDELSVKTIQRAIDLGIKWIDTAPIYGLYHSEDVVGKAIKGKREQIILSTKCALEWRHETPVFHKEVDGTKVYRDLSKKSIIEDLDHSLLTLGTDYIDVLYTHWQTTDKKLYPIEETMDALMTLKKQGKIRAIGASNVTEEDIREYCQYGQLDVIQEKYSIVTRKVEKELLPVCKELGVSIQAYSPLEQGLLTGKFTMDTTFPNGDVRNNNPSFQPETRKKVLDILEDWKNISKI
;
A
#
# COMPACT_ATOMS: atom_id res chain seq x y z
N MET A 1 -17.98 14.16 12.99
CA MET A 1 -17.60 14.35 11.55
C MET A 1 -16.20 13.80 11.40
N VAL A 2 -15.95 12.94 10.40
CA VAL A 2 -14.58 12.45 10.13
C VAL A 2 -13.81 13.61 9.51
N ASN A 3 -12.66 13.98 10.09
CA ASN A 3 -11.79 15.00 9.51
C ASN A 3 -11.23 14.46 8.19
N LEU A 4 -11.49 15.17 7.11
CA LEU A 4 -10.94 14.86 5.79
C LEU A 4 -9.66 15.67 5.58
N ILE A 5 -8.66 15.04 5.00
CA ILE A 5 -7.39 15.64 4.58
C ILE A 5 -7.25 15.56 3.07
N GLU A 6 -6.65 16.55 2.45
CA GLU A 6 -6.37 16.52 1.02
C GLU A 6 -5.08 15.75 0.73
N ILE A 7 -5.09 14.91 -0.29
CA ILE A 7 -3.90 14.18 -0.75
C ILE A 7 -3.06 15.10 -1.64
N GLY A 8 -1.92 15.53 -1.16
CA GLY A 8 -0.98 16.37 -1.93
C GLY A 8 -1.66 17.58 -2.53
N LYS A 9 -1.61 17.68 -3.86
CA LYS A 9 -2.25 18.74 -4.66
C LYS A 9 -3.34 18.18 -5.58
N SER A 10 -3.84 16.97 -5.30
CA SER A 10 -4.79 16.27 -6.17
C SER A 10 -6.23 16.80 -6.12
N GLY A 11 -6.59 17.57 -5.09
CA GLY A 11 -7.97 17.95 -4.79
C GLY A 11 -8.81 16.83 -4.18
N ILE A 12 -8.25 15.62 -4.02
CA ILE A 12 -8.95 14.47 -3.42
C ILE A 12 -8.88 14.57 -1.90
N LYS A 13 -10.05 14.52 -1.27
CA LYS A 13 -10.17 14.53 0.20
C LYS A 13 -10.44 13.11 0.70
N VAL A 14 -9.65 12.68 1.67
CA VAL A 14 -9.70 11.33 2.26
C VAL A 14 -9.87 11.38 3.76
N PRO A 15 -10.48 10.36 4.39
CA PRO A 15 -10.38 10.18 5.82
C PRO A 15 -8.91 9.89 6.20
N PHE A 16 -8.49 10.29 7.39
CA PHE A 16 -7.12 10.03 7.87
C PHE A 16 -6.82 8.53 8.09
N LEU A 17 -7.85 7.69 8.15
CA LEU A 17 -7.74 6.25 8.31
C LEU A 17 -8.22 5.55 7.03
N GLY A 18 -7.36 4.72 6.46
CA GLY A 18 -7.67 3.81 5.36
C GLY A 18 -7.59 2.35 5.78
N MET A 19 -8.24 1.48 5.05
CA MET A 19 -8.17 0.03 5.22
C MET A 19 -7.25 -0.58 4.16
N GLY A 20 -6.12 -1.13 4.59
CA GLY A 20 -5.24 -1.95 3.75
C GLY A 20 -5.75 -3.39 3.65
N THR A 21 -5.62 -3.98 2.48
CA THR A 21 -6.15 -5.32 2.19
C THR A 21 -5.06 -6.37 1.91
N TRP A 22 -3.81 -6.10 2.30
CA TRP A 22 -2.73 -7.06 2.06
C TRP A 22 -3.00 -8.43 2.69
N ALA A 23 -3.51 -8.47 3.92
CA ALA A 23 -3.83 -9.73 4.59
C ALA A 23 -4.96 -10.51 3.89
N ILE A 24 -5.85 -9.83 3.16
CA ILE A 24 -6.93 -10.45 2.39
C ILE A 24 -6.39 -11.24 1.18
N GLY A 25 -5.20 -10.89 0.69
CA GLY A 25 -4.53 -11.67 -0.36
C GLY A 25 -4.22 -13.12 0.05
N GLY A 26 -4.14 -13.43 1.34
CA GLY A 26 -3.89 -14.79 1.83
C GLY A 26 -2.53 -15.34 1.40
N GLY A 27 -2.53 -16.60 0.93
CA GLY A 27 -1.36 -17.27 0.41
C GLY A 27 -0.29 -17.58 1.46
N SER A 28 0.96 -17.74 1.03
CA SER A 28 2.09 -18.03 1.94
C SER A 28 2.36 -16.91 2.95
N TRP A 29 1.92 -15.69 2.69
CA TRP A 29 2.19 -14.55 3.57
C TRP A 29 1.26 -14.46 4.77
N TRP A 30 -0.01 -14.84 4.60
CA TRP A 30 -1.05 -14.63 5.60
C TRP A 30 -1.88 -15.88 5.91
N GLY A 31 -1.67 -16.99 5.16
CA GLY A 31 -2.45 -18.21 5.25
C GLY A 31 -3.80 -18.12 4.54
N ASP A 32 -4.68 -19.06 4.86
CA ASP A 32 -6.01 -19.13 4.27
C ASP A 32 -6.86 -17.91 4.67
N ASN A 33 -7.67 -17.43 3.74
CA ASN A 33 -8.58 -16.30 3.92
C ASN A 33 -10.02 -16.72 3.64
N ASP A 34 -10.95 -16.21 4.43
CA ASP A 34 -12.39 -16.31 4.20
C ASP A 34 -12.85 -15.09 3.40
N ASP A 35 -13.07 -15.28 2.11
CA ASP A 35 -13.47 -14.23 1.19
C ASP A 35 -14.82 -13.61 1.53
N GLU A 36 -15.81 -14.41 1.97
CA GLU A 36 -17.11 -13.88 2.34
C GLU A 36 -17.01 -12.98 3.58
N LEU A 37 -16.21 -13.40 4.56
CA LEU A 37 -15.95 -12.60 5.75
C LEU A 37 -15.17 -11.33 5.39
N SER A 38 -14.20 -11.43 4.47
CA SER A 38 -13.41 -10.31 3.99
C SER A 38 -14.28 -9.28 3.27
N VAL A 39 -15.17 -9.71 2.38
CA VAL A 39 -16.16 -8.83 1.72
C VAL A 39 -17.03 -8.11 2.75
N LYS A 40 -17.60 -8.84 3.71
CA LYS A 40 -18.42 -8.27 4.79
C LYS A 40 -17.63 -7.27 5.65
N THR A 41 -16.35 -7.57 5.91
CA THR A 41 -15.47 -6.70 6.69
C THR A 41 -15.19 -5.39 5.97
N ILE A 42 -14.87 -5.43 4.67
CA ILE A 42 -14.68 -4.22 3.86
C ILE A 42 -15.97 -3.40 3.82
N GLN A 43 -17.11 -4.03 3.58
CA GLN A 43 -18.41 -3.34 3.55
C GLN A 43 -18.71 -2.69 4.90
N ARG A 44 -18.45 -3.39 6.00
CA ARG A 44 -18.63 -2.84 7.34
C ARG A 44 -17.69 -1.67 7.64
N ALA A 45 -16.44 -1.73 7.18
CA ALA A 45 -15.50 -0.61 7.28
C ALA A 45 -16.03 0.64 6.55
N ILE A 46 -16.53 0.48 5.33
CA ILE A 46 -17.14 1.57 4.54
C ILE A 46 -18.33 2.19 5.28
N ASP A 47 -19.22 1.36 5.84
CA ASP A 47 -20.40 1.81 6.59
C ASP A 47 -20.01 2.57 7.87
N LEU A 48 -18.87 2.24 8.48
CA LEU A 48 -18.30 2.94 9.64
C LEU A 48 -17.52 4.22 9.27
N GLY A 49 -17.42 4.57 7.98
CA GLY A 49 -16.74 5.77 7.51
C GLY A 49 -15.27 5.59 7.14
N ILE A 50 -14.73 4.36 7.19
CA ILE A 50 -13.39 4.03 6.66
C ILE A 50 -13.54 3.86 5.14
N LYS A 51 -13.47 4.98 4.42
CA LYS A 51 -13.80 5.04 3.00
C LYS A 51 -12.59 5.02 2.07
N TRP A 52 -11.38 4.93 2.59
CA TRP A 52 -10.18 4.72 1.78
C TRP A 52 -9.79 3.24 1.84
N ILE A 53 -9.89 2.53 0.72
CA ILE A 53 -9.53 1.13 0.58
C ILE A 53 -8.26 1.04 -0.26
N ASP A 54 -7.22 0.39 0.27
CA ASP A 54 -5.92 0.22 -0.37
C ASP A 54 -5.63 -1.26 -0.64
N THR A 55 -5.36 -1.59 -1.90
CA THR A 55 -5.03 -2.94 -2.36
C THR A 55 -3.78 -2.95 -3.25
N ALA A 56 -3.44 -4.08 -3.83
CA ALA A 56 -2.42 -4.22 -4.87
C ALA A 56 -2.58 -5.55 -5.65
N PRO A 57 -2.21 -5.60 -6.93
CA PRO A 57 -2.22 -6.81 -7.74
C PRO A 57 -1.42 -7.96 -7.13
N ILE A 58 -0.26 -7.66 -6.53
CA ILE A 58 0.62 -8.67 -5.91
C ILE A 58 0.02 -9.32 -4.65
N TYR A 59 -1.04 -8.79 -4.07
CA TYR A 59 -1.67 -9.33 -2.88
C TYR A 59 -2.49 -10.59 -3.22
N GLY A 60 -1.84 -11.75 -3.18
CA GLY A 60 -2.39 -13.01 -3.62
C GLY A 60 -2.59 -13.09 -5.14
N LEU A 61 -1.73 -12.39 -5.93
CA LEU A 61 -1.76 -12.41 -7.41
C LEU A 61 -3.17 -12.11 -7.94
N TYR A 62 -3.65 -10.88 -7.65
CA TYR A 62 -4.99 -10.34 -7.91
C TYR A 62 -6.10 -10.77 -6.94
N HIS A 63 -5.90 -11.76 -6.05
CA HIS A 63 -6.94 -12.24 -5.16
C HIS A 63 -7.54 -11.12 -4.28
N SER A 64 -6.68 -10.29 -3.65
CA SER A 64 -7.17 -9.16 -2.86
C SER A 64 -7.99 -8.17 -3.68
N GLU A 65 -7.59 -7.88 -4.93
CA GLU A 65 -8.37 -6.99 -5.82
C GLU A 65 -9.73 -7.59 -6.18
N ASP A 66 -9.83 -8.90 -6.44
CA ASP A 66 -11.10 -9.58 -6.70
C ASP A 66 -12.06 -9.49 -5.51
N VAL A 67 -11.55 -9.73 -4.30
CA VAL A 67 -12.34 -9.60 -3.05
C VAL A 67 -12.78 -8.15 -2.83
N VAL A 68 -11.89 -7.18 -3.05
CA VAL A 68 -12.23 -5.75 -2.96
C VAL A 68 -13.27 -5.39 -4.01
N GLY A 69 -13.12 -5.82 -5.27
CA GLY A 69 -14.07 -5.59 -6.34
C GLY A 69 -15.49 -6.07 -5.99
N LYS A 70 -15.61 -7.29 -5.43
CA LYS A 70 -16.87 -7.83 -4.91
C LYS A 70 -17.46 -6.96 -3.80
N ALA A 71 -16.62 -6.49 -2.87
CA ALA A 71 -17.05 -5.71 -1.72
C ALA A 71 -17.57 -4.31 -2.08
N ILE A 72 -16.95 -3.67 -3.08
CA ILE A 72 -17.28 -2.28 -3.49
C ILE A 72 -18.35 -2.20 -4.57
N LYS A 73 -18.85 -3.33 -5.07
CA LYS A 73 -19.90 -3.37 -6.09
C LYS A 73 -21.11 -2.53 -5.65
N GLY A 74 -21.47 -1.53 -6.49
CA GLY A 74 -22.54 -0.58 -6.19
C GLY A 74 -22.21 0.49 -5.15
N LYS A 75 -20.96 0.54 -4.65
CA LYS A 75 -20.48 1.53 -3.67
C LYS A 75 -19.26 2.32 -4.16
N ARG A 76 -18.82 2.14 -5.42
CA ARG A 76 -17.57 2.72 -5.95
C ARG A 76 -17.43 4.23 -5.73
N GLU A 77 -18.48 5.00 -5.93
CA GLU A 77 -18.49 6.46 -5.77
C GLU A 77 -18.46 6.92 -4.30
N GLN A 78 -18.69 6.00 -3.37
CA GLN A 78 -18.70 6.32 -1.93
C GLN A 78 -17.33 6.19 -1.28
N ILE A 79 -16.33 5.67 -2.02
CA ILE A 79 -15.01 5.32 -1.52
C ILE A 79 -13.89 5.98 -2.32
N ILE A 80 -12.73 6.05 -1.71
CA ILE A 80 -11.44 6.29 -2.36
C ILE A 80 -10.76 4.93 -2.50
N LEU A 81 -10.42 4.57 -3.72
CA LEU A 81 -9.78 3.30 -4.05
C LEU A 81 -8.35 3.54 -4.49
N SER A 82 -7.41 2.90 -3.84
CA SER A 82 -6.01 2.87 -4.28
C SER A 82 -5.54 1.46 -4.60
N THR A 83 -4.75 1.34 -5.64
CA THR A 83 -4.03 0.13 -5.99
C THR A 83 -2.63 0.48 -6.49
N LYS A 84 -1.87 -0.52 -6.92
CA LYS A 84 -0.45 -0.36 -7.24
C LYS A 84 -0.12 -0.98 -8.59
N CYS A 85 1.01 -0.59 -9.19
CA CYS A 85 1.57 -1.13 -10.43
C CYS A 85 3.07 -1.37 -10.32
N ALA A 86 3.70 -1.78 -11.39
CA ALA A 86 5.14 -1.94 -11.55
C ALA A 86 5.75 -3.16 -10.81
N LEU A 87 4.92 -4.14 -10.45
CA LEU A 87 5.38 -5.49 -10.11
C LEU A 87 4.83 -6.48 -11.12
N GLU A 88 5.73 -7.09 -11.88
CA GLU A 88 5.42 -7.94 -13.03
C GLU A 88 5.72 -9.42 -12.74
N TRP A 89 4.81 -10.31 -13.08
CA TRP A 89 4.99 -11.76 -12.95
C TRP A 89 4.41 -12.57 -14.12
N ARG A 90 3.77 -11.91 -15.08
CA ARG A 90 3.22 -12.55 -16.30
C ARG A 90 4.32 -12.92 -17.27
N HIS A 91 5.46 -12.21 -17.20
CA HIS A 91 6.67 -12.51 -17.98
C HIS A 91 7.94 -12.08 -17.24
N GLU A 92 9.07 -12.67 -17.59
CA GLU A 92 10.36 -12.32 -17.00
C GLU A 92 10.88 -10.98 -17.54
N THR A 93 11.36 -10.12 -16.62
CA THR A 93 12.03 -8.86 -16.95
C THR A 93 13.40 -8.78 -16.25
N PRO A 94 14.30 -7.87 -16.68
CA PRO A 94 15.67 -7.86 -16.14
C PRO A 94 15.80 -7.59 -14.65
N VAL A 95 14.84 -6.88 -14.01
CA VAL A 95 14.95 -6.46 -12.61
C VAL A 95 14.13 -7.39 -11.71
N PHE A 96 14.74 -8.50 -11.29
CA PHE A 96 14.11 -9.43 -10.33
C PHE A 96 13.83 -8.75 -8.99
N HIS A 97 12.65 -8.98 -8.43
CA HIS A 97 12.25 -8.45 -7.15
C HIS A 97 12.27 -9.52 -6.05
N LYS A 98 11.46 -10.54 -6.20
CA LYS A 98 11.36 -11.67 -5.25
C LYS A 98 10.51 -12.80 -5.83
N GLU A 99 10.39 -13.88 -5.08
CA GLU A 99 9.44 -14.96 -5.35
C GLU A 99 8.25 -14.88 -4.39
N VAL A 100 7.05 -15.15 -4.90
CA VAL A 100 5.79 -15.14 -4.17
C VAL A 100 5.00 -16.38 -4.58
N ASP A 101 4.75 -17.29 -3.65
CA ASP A 101 4.00 -18.54 -3.89
C ASP A 101 4.52 -19.32 -5.11
N GLY A 102 5.86 -19.42 -5.25
CA GLY A 102 6.52 -20.09 -6.38
C GLY A 102 6.54 -19.26 -7.67
N THR A 103 5.97 -18.07 -7.69
CA THR A 103 5.95 -17.16 -8.84
C THR A 103 7.04 -16.12 -8.71
N LYS A 104 7.91 -16.04 -9.73
CA LYS A 104 8.93 -14.98 -9.79
C LYS A 104 8.28 -13.63 -10.09
N VAL A 105 8.62 -12.63 -9.32
CA VAL A 105 8.12 -11.27 -9.45
C VAL A 105 9.29 -10.34 -9.78
N TYR A 106 9.08 -9.43 -10.71
CA TYR A 106 10.05 -8.49 -11.21
C TYR A 106 9.56 -7.06 -10.99
N ARG A 107 10.46 -6.07 -11.08
CA ARG A 107 10.10 -4.66 -11.13
C ARG A 107 10.15 -4.20 -12.58
N ASP A 108 9.02 -3.81 -13.11
CA ASP A 108 8.90 -3.27 -14.46
C ASP A 108 8.12 -1.96 -14.43
N LEU A 109 8.88 -0.85 -14.49
CA LEU A 109 8.34 0.50 -14.47
C LEU A 109 8.20 1.09 -15.88
N SER A 110 8.30 0.26 -16.92
CA SER A 110 8.06 0.71 -18.30
C SER A 110 6.63 1.21 -18.46
N LYS A 111 6.46 2.16 -19.38
CA LYS A 111 5.14 2.69 -19.73
C LYS A 111 4.16 1.59 -20.12
N LYS A 112 4.62 0.58 -20.84
CA LYS A 112 3.80 -0.56 -21.27
C LYS A 112 3.29 -1.34 -20.06
N SER A 113 4.18 -1.75 -19.15
CA SER A 113 3.83 -2.54 -17.97
C SER A 113 2.87 -1.79 -17.07
N ILE A 114 3.09 -0.51 -16.80
CA ILE A 114 2.20 0.32 -15.97
C ILE A 114 0.78 0.39 -16.55
N ILE A 115 0.64 0.55 -17.86
CA ILE A 115 -0.67 0.59 -18.52
C ILE A 115 -1.37 -0.77 -18.43
N GLU A 116 -0.65 -1.85 -18.72
CA GLU A 116 -1.17 -3.22 -18.63
C GLU A 116 -1.60 -3.58 -17.20
N ASP A 117 -0.78 -3.22 -16.19
CA ASP A 117 -1.12 -3.43 -14.78
C ASP A 117 -2.42 -2.72 -14.39
N LEU A 118 -2.56 -1.45 -14.79
CA LEU A 118 -3.77 -0.71 -14.48
C LEU A 118 -4.99 -1.30 -15.18
N ASP A 119 -4.88 -1.67 -16.45
CA ASP A 119 -6.01 -2.23 -17.20
C ASP A 119 -6.46 -3.57 -16.59
N HIS A 120 -5.55 -4.41 -16.11
CA HIS A 120 -5.86 -5.61 -15.34
C HIS A 120 -6.53 -5.29 -14.00
N SER A 121 -6.00 -4.33 -13.25
CA SER A 121 -6.59 -3.91 -11.97
C SER A 121 -8.02 -3.36 -12.15
N LEU A 122 -8.26 -2.54 -13.17
CA LEU A 122 -9.60 -2.01 -13.47
C LEU A 122 -10.59 -3.14 -13.77
N LEU A 123 -10.16 -4.15 -14.54
CA LEU A 123 -10.98 -5.31 -14.86
C LEU A 123 -11.29 -6.13 -13.59
N THR A 124 -10.27 -6.45 -12.78
CA THR A 124 -10.41 -7.27 -11.57
C THR A 124 -11.27 -6.57 -10.51
N LEU A 125 -11.05 -5.27 -10.32
CA LEU A 125 -11.81 -4.45 -9.37
C LEU A 125 -13.22 -4.10 -9.85
N GLY A 126 -13.53 -4.31 -11.15
CA GLY A 126 -14.83 -3.99 -11.75
C GLY A 126 -15.16 -2.50 -11.74
N THR A 127 -14.18 -1.64 -12.06
CA THR A 127 -14.31 -0.18 -12.06
C THR A 127 -13.59 0.46 -13.25
N ASP A 128 -14.00 1.66 -13.64
CA ASP A 128 -13.42 2.38 -14.79
C ASP A 128 -12.26 3.30 -14.37
N TYR A 129 -12.08 3.54 -13.07
CA TYR A 129 -11.04 4.43 -12.57
C TYR A 129 -10.53 4.03 -11.18
N ILE A 130 -9.30 4.44 -10.88
CA ILE A 130 -8.66 4.34 -9.57
C ILE A 130 -8.44 5.76 -9.03
N ASP A 131 -8.67 5.98 -7.74
CA ASP A 131 -8.43 7.30 -7.16
C ASP A 131 -6.94 7.58 -6.98
N VAL A 132 -6.16 6.61 -6.52
CA VAL A 132 -4.70 6.74 -6.37
C VAL A 132 -4.02 5.50 -6.94
N LEU A 133 -3.17 5.66 -7.94
CA LEU A 133 -2.30 4.59 -8.45
C LEU A 133 -0.87 4.82 -7.94
N TYR A 134 -0.33 3.81 -7.26
CA TYR A 134 1.05 3.83 -6.77
C TYR A 134 1.98 2.99 -7.65
N THR A 135 3.19 3.47 -7.91
CA THR A 135 4.29 2.56 -8.22
C THR A 135 4.66 1.82 -6.93
N HIS A 136 4.59 0.47 -6.92
CA HIS A 136 4.67 -0.32 -5.69
C HIS A 136 6.09 -0.38 -5.12
N TRP A 137 7.08 -0.55 -6.02
CA TRP A 137 8.51 -0.52 -5.73
C TRP A 137 9.23 0.20 -6.84
N GLN A 138 10.27 0.95 -6.46
CA GLN A 138 11.09 1.65 -7.44
C GLN A 138 12.09 0.69 -8.09
N THR A 139 12.50 1.01 -9.31
CA THR A 139 13.53 0.24 -10.01
C THR A 139 14.88 0.30 -9.29
N THR A 140 15.68 -0.74 -9.44
CA THR A 140 17.11 -0.73 -9.10
C THR A 140 17.99 -0.39 -10.30
N ASP A 141 17.40 -0.25 -11.48
CA ASP A 141 18.08 0.15 -12.72
C ASP A 141 17.35 1.33 -13.39
N LYS A 142 17.71 2.55 -12.97
CA LYS A 142 17.15 3.80 -13.52
C LYS A 142 17.51 4.05 -14.99
N LYS A 143 18.51 3.34 -15.56
CA LYS A 143 18.81 3.46 -16.98
C LYS A 143 17.83 2.66 -17.82
N LEU A 144 17.39 1.51 -17.29
CA LEU A 144 16.40 0.66 -17.95
C LEU A 144 14.99 1.23 -17.79
N TYR A 145 14.67 1.74 -16.61
CA TYR A 145 13.36 2.29 -16.27
C TYR A 145 13.52 3.71 -15.68
N PRO A 146 13.71 4.74 -16.53
CA PRO A 146 13.80 6.12 -16.04
C PRO A 146 12.47 6.59 -15.45
N ILE A 147 12.54 7.35 -14.37
CA ILE A 147 11.35 7.91 -13.70
C ILE A 147 10.58 8.84 -14.66
N GLU A 148 11.25 9.47 -15.60
CA GLU A 148 10.61 10.27 -16.66
C GLU A 148 9.58 9.45 -17.45
N GLU A 149 9.95 8.25 -17.92
CA GLU A 149 9.04 7.36 -18.67
C GLU A 149 7.89 6.87 -17.77
N THR A 150 8.21 6.50 -16.54
CA THR A 150 7.22 6.12 -15.51
C THR A 150 6.20 7.22 -15.28
N MET A 151 6.66 8.47 -15.11
CA MET A 151 5.79 9.62 -14.92
C MET A 151 4.96 9.96 -16.16
N ASP A 152 5.53 9.85 -17.36
CA ASP A 152 4.79 10.05 -18.61
C ASP A 152 3.63 9.05 -18.74
N ALA A 153 3.85 7.78 -18.33
CA ALA A 153 2.79 6.78 -18.28
C ALA A 153 1.69 7.20 -17.31
N LEU A 154 2.03 7.52 -16.06
CA LEU A 154 1.08 7.90 -15.01
C LEU A 154 0.30 9.17 -15.37
N MET A 155 0.97 10.19 -15.90
CA MET A 155 0.32 11.43 -16.35
C MET A 155 -0.61 11.19 -17.55
N THR A 156 -0.26 10.27 -18.45
CA THR A 156 -1.12 9.85 -19.55
C THR A 156 -2.40 9.20 -19.02
N LEU A 157 -2.29 8.27 -18.07
CA LEU A 157 -3.43 7.61 -17.43
C LEU A 157 -4.31 8.59 -16.67
N LYS A 158 -3.71 9.58 -15.99
CA LYS A 158 -4.42 10.66 -15.30
C LYS A 158 -5.19 11.54 -16.30
N LYS A 159 -4.58 11.90 -17.42
CA LYS A 159 -5.24 12.66 -18.49
C LYS A 159 -6.41 11.91 -19.13
N GLN A 160 -6.32 10.58 -19.21
CA GLN A 160 -7.38 9.71 -19.68
C GLN A 160 -8.53 9.53 -18.68
N GLY A 161 -8.37 10.00 -17.44
CA GLY A 161 -9.33 9.82 -16.36
C GLY A 161 -9.34 8.43 -15.73
N LYS A 162 -8.40 7.55 -16.12
CA LYS A 162 -8.25 6.21 -15.54
C LYS A 162 -7.70 6.24 -14.12
N ILE A 163 -6.90 7.27 -13.78
CA ILE A 163 -6.45 7.54 -12.40
C ILE A 163 -6.68 9.00 -12.05
N ARG A 164 -6.85 9.31 -10.76
CA ARG A 164 -7.11 10.68 -10.29
C ARG A 164 -5.90 11.32 -9.61
N ALA A 165 -5.12 10.53 -8.89
CA ALA A 165 -3.89 10.96 -8.23
C ALA A 165 -2.76 9.96 -8.47
N ILE A 166 -1.52 10.44 -8.42
CA ILE A 166 -0.31 9.67 -8.63
C ILE A 166 0.39 9.48 -7.29
N GLY A 167 0.71 8.23 -6.96
CA GLY A 167 1.47 7.85 -5.80
C GLY A 167 2.74 7.07 -6.14
N ALA A 168 3.66 7.01 -5.17
CA ALA A 168 4.83 6.12 -5.24
C ALA A 168 5.09 5.51 -3.86
N SER A 169 5.46 4.23 -3.80
CA SER A 169 5.73 3.54 -2.56
C SER A 169 7.17 3.03 -2.51
N ASN A 170 7.74 2.94 -1.30
CA ASN A 170 9.11 2.47 -1.10
C ASN A 170 10.13 3.33 -1.88
N VAL A 171 10.05 4.63 -1.67
CA VAL A 171 10.86 5.65 -2.36
C VAL A 171 12.00 6.18 -1.49
N THR A 172 12.98 6.76 -2.15
CA THR A 172 14.01 7.62 -1.52
C THR A 172 13.66 9.11 -1.70
N GLU A 173 14.38 10.00 -1.00
CA GLU A 173 14.26 11.46 -1.24
C GLU A 173 14.56 11.81 -2.69
N GLU A 174 15.59 11.17 -3.29
CA GLU A 174 15.97 11.39 -4.69
C GLU A 174 14.80 11.01 -5.63
N ASP A 175 14.15 9.86 -5.39
CA ASP A 175 13.02 9.44 -6.21
C ASP A 175 11.86 10.45 -6.12
N ILE A 176 11.52 10.94 -4.92
CA ILE A 176 10.47 11.94 -4.74
C ILE A 176 10.77 13.21 -5.53
N ARG A 177 12.01 13.72 -5.46
CA ARG A 177 12.42 14.92 -6.20
C ARG A 177 12.35 14.69 -7.71
N GLU A 178 12.80 13.53 -8.17
CA GLU A 178 12.80 13.17 -9.58
C GLU A 178 11.36 13.01 -10.11
N TYR A 179 10.46 12.31 -9.39
CA TYR A 179 9.04 12.26 -9.73
C TYR A 179 8.41 13.66 -9.86
N CYS A 180 8.68 14.54 -8.89
CA CYS A 180 8.15 15.91 -8.89
C CYS A 180 8.75 16.78 -10.01
N GLN A 181 9.92 16.43 -10.56
CA GLN A 181 10.51 17.13 -11.71
C GLN A 181 9.73 16.86 -13.00
N TYR A 182 9.23 15.63 -13.18
CA TYR A 182 8.57 15.20 -14.42
C TYR A 182 7.03 15.28 -14.35
N GLY A 183 6.46 15.52 -13.18
CA GLY A 183 5.01 15.67 -13.03
C GLY A 183 4.57 15.87 -11.58
N GLN A 184 3.27 15.73 -11.35
CA GLN A 184 2.71 15.88 -10.01
C GLN A 184 2.68 14.54 -9.30
N LEU A 185 3.57 14.35 -8.33
CA LEU A 185 3.45 13.30 -7.31
C LEU A 185 2.57 13.82 -6.18
N ASP A 186 1.46 13.14 -5.91
CA ASP A 186 0.48 13.57 -4.91
C ASP A 186 0.73 12.97 -3.53
N VAL A 187 1.19 11.71 -3.49
CA VAL A 187 1.36 10.97 -2.22
C VAL A 187 2.44 9.91 -2.33
N ILE A 188 3.16 9.70 -1.23
CA ILE A 188 4.00 8.50 -1.07
C ILE A 188 3.36 7.54 -0.08
N GLN A 189 3.63 6.22 -0.23
CA GLN A 189 3.17 5.20 0.71
C GLN A 189 4.39 4.50 1.33
N GLU A 190 4.61 4.69 2.64
CA GLU A 190 5.83 4.26 3.32
C GLU A 190 5.54 3.54 4.64
N LYS A 191 6.45 2.63 5.04
CA LYS A 191 6.37 1.99 6.35
C LYS A 191 6.60 3.03 7.45
N TYR A 192 5.55 3.30 8.22
CA TYR A 192 5.63 4.26 9.30
C TYR A 192 4.75 3.84 10.47
N SER A 193 5.34 3.76 11.64
CA SER A 193 4.67 3.44 12.91
C SER A 193 5.38 4.12 14.06
N ILE A 194 4.83 3.98 15.26
CA ILE A 194 5.46 4.53 16.46
C ILE A 194 6.84 3.92 16.76
N VAL A 195 7.12 2.72 16.25
CA VAL A 195 8.41 2.03 16.42
C VAL A 195 9.27 2.01 15.14
N THR A 196 8.71 2.38 13.99
CA THR A 196 9.41 2.51 12.71
C THR A 196 9.32 3.94 12.23
N ARG A 197 10.31 4.78 12.56
CA ARG A 197 10.24 6.25 12.44
C ARG A 197 11.23 6.85 11.44
N LYS A 198 11.84 6.04 10.58
CA LYS A 198 12.85 6.46 9.60
C LYS A 198 12.34 7.58 8.68
N VAL A 199 11.09 7.47 8.25
CA VAL A 199 10.37 8.44 7.40
C VAL A 199 10.45 9.88 7.94
N GLU A 200 10.43 10.07 9.26
CA GLU A 200 10.43 11.41 9.87
C GLU A 200 11.68 12.22 9.54
N LYS A 201 12.82 11.54 9.41
CA LYS A 201 14.11 12.18 9.14
C LYS A 201 14.43 12.23 7.65
N GLU A 202 14.04 11.19 6.92
CA GLU A 202 14.49 10.99 5.54
C GLU A 202 13.50 11.56 4.51
N LEU A 203 12.19 11.40 4.73
CA LEU A 203 11.20 11.71 3.70
C LEU A 203 10.23 12.83 4.08
N LEU A 204 9.88 12.97 5.36
CA LEU A 204 8.93 14.00 5.78
C LEU A 204 9.36 15.42 5.42
N PRO A 205 10.66 15.81 5.52
CA PRO A 205 11.09 17.14 5.12
C PRO A 205 10.86 17.44 3.64
N VAL A 206 11.26 16.53 2.74
CA VAL A 206 11.09 16.71 1.29
C VAL A 206 9.62 16.65 0.89
N CYS A 207 8.82 15.78 1.50
CA CYS A 207 7.38 15.73 1.26
C CYS A 207 6.70 17.08 1.62
N LYS A 208 7.07 17.65 2.76
CA LYS A 208 6.57 18.97 3.19
C LYS A 208 7.01 20.08 2.24
N GLU A 209 8.27 20.07 1.78
CA GLU A 209 8.81 21.03 0.83
C GLU A 209 8.03 21.01 -0.49
N LEU A 210 7.77 19.82 -1.03
CA LEU A 210 7.18 19.62 -2.35
C LEU A 210 5.64 19.55 -2.34
N GLY A 211 5.02 19.50 -1.15
CA GLY A 211 3.56 19.37 -1.00
C GLY A 211 3.05 17.97 -1.35
N VAL A 212 3.85 16.95 -1.04
CA VAL A 212 3.51 15.53 -1.21
C VAL A 212 2.97 14.98 0.11
N SER A 213 1.86 14.27 0.09
CA SER A 213 1.31 13.61 1.28
C SER A 213 2.05 12.31 1.60
N ILE A 214 1.96 11.86 2.85
CA ILE A 214 2.47 10.55 3.28
C ILE A 214 1.30 9.70 3.74
N GLN A 215 1.12 8.52 3.13
CA GLN A 215 0.27 7.44 3.62
C GLN A 215 1.14 6.40 4.34
N ALA A 216 0.88 6.18 5.62
CA ALA A 216 1.58 5.15 6.38
C ALA A 216 1.03 3.76 6.06
N TYR A 217 1.90 2.80 5.71
CA TYR A 217 1.52 1.39 5.75
C TYR A 217 2.11 0.69 6.98
N SER A 218 1.46 -0.39 7.41
CA SER A 218 1.80 -1.13 8.65
C SER A 218 1.88 -0.24 9.92
N PRO A 219 0.97 0.73 10.14
CA PRO A 219 1.05 1.61 11.31
C PRO A 219 0.89 0.85 12.63
N LEU A 220 0.29 -0.35 12.60
CA LEU A 220 0.18 -1.27 13.74
C LEU A 220 1.22 -2.39 13.73
N GLU A 221 2.29 -2.29 12.91
CA GLU A 221 3.38 -3.29 12.79
C GLU A 221 2.83 -4.71 12.64
N GLN A 222 1.95 -4.92 11.65
CA GLN A 222 1.33 -6.22 11.37
C GLN A 222 0.63 -6.83 12.60
N GLY A 223 0.09 -5.97 13.46
CA GLY A 223 -0.65 -6.34 14.66
C GLY A 223 0.17 -6.34 15.95
N LEU A 224 1.49 -6.19 15.91
CA LEU A 224 2.33 -6.16 17.12
C LEU A 224 1.90 -5.07 18.12
N LEU A 225 1.49 -3.91 17.61
CA LEU A 225 1.07 -2.77 18.43
C LEU A 225 -0.38 -2.85 18.92
N THR A 226 -1.10 -3.93 18.64
CA THR A 226 -2.51 -4.09 19.08
C THR A 226 -2.66 -4.62 20.51
N GLY A 227 -1.57 -5.06 21.14
CA GLY A 227 -1.60 -5.72 22.45
C GLY A 227 -2.17 -7.15 22.44
N LYS A 228 -2.46 -7.72 21.26
CA LYS A 228 -2.98 -9.10 21.13
C LYS A 228 -1.89 -10.17 21.27
N PHE A 229 -0.63 -9.83 21.04
CA PHE A 229 0.47 -10.78 21.06
C PHE A 229 1.17 -10.82 22.41
N THR A 230 1.70 -12.00 22.75
CA THR A 230 2.55 -12.25 23.91
C THR A 230 3.91 -12.79 23.45
N MET A 231 4.86 -12.99 24.34
CA MET A 231 6.14 -13.61 23.97
C MET A 231 5.97 -15.04 23.44
N ASP A 232 4.94 -15.76 23.88
CA ASP A 232 4.66 -17.16 23.51
C ASP A 232 3.87 -17.29 22.20
N THR A 233 3.38 -16.17 21.62
CA THR A 233 2.62 -16.24 20.37
C THR A 233 3.52 -16.74 19.23
N THR A 234 3.10 -17.76 18.53
CA THR A 234 3.75 -18.32 17.33
C THR A 234 2.91 -18.07 16.10
N PHE A 235 3.52 -18.12 14.94
CA PHE A 235 2.87 -17.94 13.66
C PHE A 235 3.07 -19.20 12.80
N PRO A 236 2.13 -19.53 11.90
CA PRO A 236 2.27 -20.63 10.95
C PRO A 236 3.53 -20.51 10.10
N ASN A 237 4.00 -21.64 9.56
CA ASN A 237 5.11 -21.62 8.60
C ASN A 237 4.72 -20.77 7.37
N GLY A 238 5.66 -19.97 6.89
CA GLY A 238 5.43 -19.07 5.76
C GLY A 238 4.88 -17.68 6.14
N ASP A 239 4.27 -17.52 7.32
CA ASP A 239 3.75 -16.23 7.76
C ASP A 239 4.84 -15.15 7.79
N VAL A 240 4.56 -14.00 7.19
CA VAL A 240 5.53 -12.89 7.05
C VAL A 240 6.11 -12.41 8.38
N ARG A 241 5.38 -12.60 9.48
CA ARG A 241 5.80 -12.18 10.83
C ARG A 241 6.96 -12.99 11.37
N ASN A 242 7.13 -14.25 10.92
CA ASN A 242 8.27 -15.09 11.32
C ASN A 242 9.61 -14.48 10.94
N ASN A 243 9.68 -13.77 9.80
CA ASN A 243 10.89 -13.14 9.28
C ASN A 243 10.95 -11.62 9.52
N ASN A 244 9.94 -11.04 10.17
CA ASN A 244 9.91 -9.62 10.43
C ASN A 244 10.77 -9.28 11.66
N PRO A 245 11.77 -8.36 11.53
CA PRO A 245 12.64 -7.96 12.64
C PRO A 245 11.89 -7.46 13.88
N SER A 246 10.72 -6.86 13.72
CA SER A 246 9.89 -6.38 14.83
C SER A 246 9.34 -7.51 15.71
N PHE A 247 9.25 -8.73 15.17
CA PHE A 247 8.77 -9.92 15.88
C PHE A 247 9.89 -10.78 16.49
N GLN A 248 11.15 -10.47 16.23
CA GLN A 248 12.26 -11.18 16.86
C GLN A 248 12.23 -10.97 18.39
N PRO A 249 12.62 -11.99 19.19
CA PRO A 249 12.36 -12.02 20.64
C PRO A 249 12.78 -10.74 21.37
N GLU A 250 13.98 -10.21 21.08
CA GLU A 250 14.49 -9.01 21.76
C GLU A 250 13.67 -7.76 21.45
N THR A 251 13.38 -7.50 20.15
CA THR A 251 12.59 -6.33 19.72
C THR A 251 11.15 -6.46 20.20
N ARG A 252 10.58 -7.65 20.04
CA ARG A 252 9.21 -7.95 20.47
C ARG A 252 9.02 -7.69 21.96
N LYS A 253 9.96 -8.16 22.81
CA LYS A 253 9.90 -7.91 24.25
C LYS A 253 9.88 -6.41 24.56
N LYS A 254 10.77 -5.63 23.97
CA LYS A 254 10.82 -4.16 24.17
C LYS A 254 9.48 -3.50 23.80
N VAL A 255 8.88 -3.90 22.69
CA VAL A 255 7.57 -3.34 22.26
C VAL A 255 6.47 -3.73 23.22
N LEU A 256 6.42 -4.99 23.66
CA LEU A 256 5.40 -5.46 24.61
C LEU A 256 5.52 -4.79 25.99
N ASP A 257 6.75 -4.57 26.47
CA ASP A 257 7.01 -3.83 27.72
C ASP A 257 6.45 -2.39 27.62
N ILE A 258 6.71 -1.69 26.50
CA ILE A 258 6.15 -0.34 26.25
C ILE A 258 4.61 -0.36 26.22
N LEU A 259 4.01 -1.35 25.56
CA LEU A 259 2.55 -1.47 25.51
C LEU A 259 1.94 -1.73 26.87
N GLU A 260 2.63 -2.48 27.75
CA GLU A 260 2.18 -2.69 29.14
C GLU A 260 2.16 -1.38 29.92
N ASP A 261 3.23 -0.57 29.81
CA ASP A 261 3.30 0.75 30.44
C ASP A 261 2.15 1.66 29.96
N TRP A 262 1.77 1.56 28.69
CA TRP A 262 0.68 2.38 28.10
C TRP A 262 -0.72 1.99 28.52
N LYS A 263 -0.93 0.79 29.06
CA LYS A 263 -2.24 0.40 29.61
C LYS A 263 -2.76 1.36 30.70
N ASN A 264 -1.84 2.05 31.37
CA ASN A 264 -2.19 3.05 32.36
C ASN A 264 -2.65 4.38 31.75
N ILE A 265 -2.24 4.70 30.52
CA ILE A 265 -2.64 5.91 29.80
C ILE A 265 -4.09 5.80 29.30
N SER A 266 -4.52 4.60 28.93
CA SER A 266 -5.87 4.36 28.40
C SER A 266 -6.99 4.37 29.48
N LYS A 267 -6.63 4.56 30.74
CA LYS A 267 -7.59 4.64 31.87
C LYS A 267 -7.95 6.07 32.24
N ILE A 268 -7.37 7.06 31.53
CA ILE A 268 -7.69 8.48 31.63
C ILE A 268 -8.71 8.82 30.53
#